data_c25b0d0283c169397dd9f0eafaf8d5fa
#
_entry.id   c25b0d0283c169397dd9f0eafaf8d5fa
#
_cell.length_a   1.000
_cell.length_b   1.000
_cell.length_c   1.000
_cell.angle_alpha   90.00
_cell.angle_beta   90.00
_cell.angle_gamma   90.00
#
_symmetry.space_group_name_H-M   'P 1'
#
loop_
_entity.id
_entity.type
_entity.pdbx_description
1 polymer ?
#
loop_
_entity_poly.entity_id
_entity_poly.type
_entity_poly.pdbx_seq_one_letter_code
_entity_poly.pdbx_strand_id
1 'polypeptide(L)'
;MNIRNVLKLGELKSEIELIDKDSGYNLIFLNDFLIQANIGVYEYEKEIAQPLRINIIAKVKNPQNINDDNLQSVVCYNQISKKIKKIIKSGHTVLLEKLAEKIFQECFKNKRIETMKIRLEKLDAIQDVESAGIEIERSRAEK
;
A
#
# COMPACT_ATOMS: atom_id res chain seq x y z
N MET A 1 18.40 -12.19 -21.42
CA MET A 1 17.71 -11.84 -20.17
C MET A 1 16.59 -10.84 -20.46
N ASN A 2 15.37 -11.16 -20.07
CA ASN A 2 14.21 -10.32 -20.34
C ASN A 2 14.26 -9.05 -19.46
N ILE A 3 13.93 -7.89 -20.03
CA ILE A 3 13.87 -6.61 -19.32
C ILE A 3 13.00 -6.70 -18.06
N ARG A 4 11.90 -7.45 -18.09
CA ARG A 4 11.05 -7.70 -16.94
C ARG A 4 11.79 -8.32 -15.75
N ASN A 5 12.72 -9.23 -16.01
CA ASN A 5 13.50 -9.88 -14.96
C ASN A 5 14.52 -8.92 -14.32
N VAL A 6 15.08 -8.02 -15.11
CA VAL A 6 16.01 -7.00 -14.62
C VAL A 6 15.29 -6.03 -13.69
N LEU A 7 14.08 -5.58 -14.07
CA LEU A 7 13.27 -4.69 -13.23
C LEU A 7 12.86 -5.35 -11.91
N LYS A 8 12.47 -6.63 -11.94
CA LYS A 8 12.13 -7.37 -10.71
C LYS A 8 13.33 -7.52 -9.77
N LEU A 9 14.52 -7.75 -10.31
CA LEU A 9 15.74 -7.83 -9.52
C LEU A 9 16.08 -6.49 -8.86
N GLY A 10 15.85 -5.38 -9.56
CA GLY A 10 16.03 -4.04 -9.02
C GLY A 10 15.08 -3.75 -7.87
N GLU A 11 13.82 -4.13 -8.02
CA GLU A 11 12.82 -3.99 -6.97
C GLU A 11 13.18 -4.83 -5.74
N LEU A 12 13.60 -6.08 -5.93
CA LEU A 12 14.05 -6.95 -4.85
C LEU A 12 15.26 -6.39 -4.10
N LYS A 13 16.23 -5.82 -4.81
CA LYS A 13 17.39 -5.18 -4.18
C LYS A 13 16.98 -4.01 -3.31
N SER A 14 16.06 -3.16 -3.79
CA SER A 14 15.55 -2.04 -3.02
C SER A 14 14.85 -2.50 -1.74
N GLU A 15 14.05 -3.55 -1.82
CA GLU A 15 13.36 -4.13 -0.67
C GLU A 15 14.33 -4.77 0.31
N ILE A 16 15.33 -5.48 -0.17
CA ILE A 16 16.39 -6.09 0.67
C ILE A 16 17.19 -5.01 1.39
N GLU A 17 17.51 -3.91 0.74
CA GLU A 17 18.20 -2.79 1.38
C GLU A 17 17.42 -2.17 2.53
N LEU A 18 16.09 -2.16 2.45
CA LEU A 18 15.24 -1.70 3.55
C LEU A 18 15.33 -2.63 4.77
N ILE A 19 15.66 -3.90 4.58
CA ILE A 19 15.77 -4.90 5.64
C ILE A 19 17.20 -5.00 6.19
N ASP A 20 18.20 -5.02 5.30
CA ASP A 20 19.59 -5.37 5.63
C ASP A 20 20.28 -4.46 6.63
N LYS A 21 19.90 -3.19 6.64
CA LYS A 21 20.54 -2.20 7.52
C LYS A 21 20.04 -2.26 8.95
N ASP A 22 18.90 -2.93 9.15
CA ASP A 22 18.23 -2.98 10.44
C ASP A 22 17.77 -4.40 10.75
N SER A 23 18.66 -5.20 11.36
CA SER A 23 18.28 -6.51 11.85
C SER A 23 17.15 -6.38 12.87
N GLY A 24 15.95 -6.84 12.57
CA GLY A 24 14.80 -6.71 13.44
C GLY A 24 13.60 -6.07 12.79
N TYR A 25 13.63 -5.91 11.47
CA TYR A 25 12.50 -5.45 10.68
C TYR A 25 12.06 -6.53 9.69
N ASN A 26 10.76 -6.54 9.41
CA ASN A 26 10.17 -7.35 8.35
C ASN A 26 9.47 -6.44 7.34
N LEU A 27 9.27 -6.94 6.13
CA LEU A 27 8.36 -6.33 5.18
C LEU A 27 7.06 -7.11 5.15
N ILE A 28 5.95 -6.40 5.30
CA ILE A 28 4.61 -6.94 5.11
C ILE A 28 4.05 -6.29 3.86
N PHE A 29 3.38 -7.07 3.03
CA PHE A 29 2.88 -6.53 1.77
C PHE A 29 1.50 -7.06 1.40
N LEU A 30 0.80 -6.28 0.59
CA LEU A 30 -0.40 -6.69 -0.12
C LEU A 30 -0.13 -6.47 -1.61
N ASN A 31 -0.19 -7.54 -2.38
CA ASN A 31 0.05 -7.49 -3.82
C ASN A 31 -1.27 -7.53 -4.58
N ASP A 32 -1.40 -6.61 -5.54
CA ASP A 32 -2.50 -6.62 -6.50
C ASP A 32 -3.88 -6.73 -5.83
N PHE A 33 -4.09 -5.90 -4.82
CA PHE A 33 -5.39 -5.80 -4.16
C PHE A 33 -6.33 -5.06 -5.10
N LEU A 34 -7.29 -5.77 -5.68
CA LEU A 34 -8.26 -5.21 -6.61
C LEU A 34 -9.53 -4.84 -5.85
N ILE A 35 -9.97 -3.61 -6.01
CA ILE A 35 -11.15 -3.11 -5.32
C ILE A 35 -11.87 -2.06 -6.18
N GLN A 36 -13.20 -2.03 -6.10
CA GLN A 36 -14.01 -1.00 -6.76
C GLN A 36 -14.08 0.24 -5.87
N ALA A 37 -13.81 1.40 -6.45
CA ALA A 37 -13.77 2.65 -5.69
C ALA A 37 -14.36 3.81 -6.48
N ASN A 38 -15.05 4.71 -5.78
CA ASN A 38 -15.48 5.99 -6.34
C ASN A 38 -14.35 6.98 -6.16
N ILE A 39 -13.56 7.18 -7.21
CA ILE A 39 -12.38 8.03 -7.17
C ILE A 39 -12.22 8.77 -8.50
N GLY A 40 -11.89 10.04 -8.43
CA GLY A 40 -11.58 10.85 -9.59
C GLY A 40 -12.17 12.24 -9.54
N VAL A 41 -11.67 13.10 -10.43
CA VAL A 41 -12.03 14.52 -10.53
C VAL A 41 -13.32 14.72 -11.33
N TYR A 42 -13.56 13.88 -12.31
CA TYR A 42 -14.67 14.06 -13.24
C TYR A 42 -16.01 13.63 -12.63
N GLU A 43 -17.10 14.27 -13.06
CA GLU A 43 -18.44 14.01 -12.52
C GLU A 43 -18.85 12.53 -12.65
N TYR A 44 -18.55 11.88 -13.79
CA TYR A 44 -18.90 10.47 -13.97
C TYR A 44 -18.13 9.55 -13.01
N GLU A 45 -16.94 9.97 -12.54
CA GLU A 45 -16.15 9.19 -11.58
C GLU A 45 -16.73 9.23 -10.16
N LYS A 46 -17.57 10.21 -9.86
CA LYS A 46 -18.22 10.33 -8.55
C LYS A 46 -19.36 9.32 -8.38
N GLU A 47 -20.04 8.98 -9.46
CA GLU A 47 -21.25 8.15 -9.41
C GLU A 47 -20.97 6.68 -9.70
N ILE A 48 -19.93 6.38 -10.47
CA ILE A 48 -19.62 5.03 -10.93
C ILE A 48 -18.29 4.59 -10.31
N ALA A 49 -18.33 3.48 -9.57
CA ALA A 49 -17.12 2.88 -9.05
C ALA A 49 -16.25 2.35 -10.19
N GLN A 50 -14.94 2.49 -10.04
CA GLN A 50 -13.98 1.97 -11.00
C GLN A 50 -12.97 1.05 -10.33
N PRO A 51 -12.35 0.11 -11.07
CA PRO A 51 -11.38 -0.79 -10.49
C PRO A 51 -10.07 -0.07 -10.16
N LEU A 52 -9.62 -0.26 -8.93
CA LEU A 52 -8.30 0.14 -8.48
C LEU A 52 -7.47 -1.10 -8.17
N ARG A 53 -6.17 -1.02 -8.47
CA ARG A 53 -5.20 -1.99 -7.99
C ARG A 53 -4.32 -1.30 -6.96
N ILE A 54 -4.23 -1.89 -5.79
CA ILE A 54 -3.50 -1.34 -4.66
C ILE A 54 -2.37 -2.30 -4.29
N ASN A 55 -1.15 -1.78 -4.23
CA ASN A 55 0.01 -2.51 -3.73
C ASN A 55 0.58 -1.75 -2.55
N ILE A 56 0.85 -2.47 -1.48
CA ILE A 56 1.38 -1.89 -0.24
C ILE A 56 2.56 -2.73 0.22
N ILE A 57 3.62 -2.02 0.62
CA ILE A 57 4.75 -2.61 1.33
C ILE A 57 4.95 -1.80 2.60
N ALA A 58 4.99 -2.48 3.75
CA ALA A 58 5.21 -1.86 5.04
C ALA A 58 6.43 -2.46 5.72
N LYS A 59 7.39 -1.61 6.08
CA LYS A 59 8.52 -1.99 6.94
C LYS A 59 8.05 -1.93 8.39
N VAL A 60 8.10 -3.05 9.09
CA VAL A 60 7.57 -3.18 10.44
C VAL A 60 8.63 -3.72 11.39
N LYS A 61 8.60 -3.26 12.65
CA LYS A 61 9.48 -3.79 13.68
C LYS A 61 9.10 -5.23 14.02
N ASN A 62 10.11 -6.09 14.07
CA ASN A 62 9.92 -7.42 14.60
C ASN A 62 9.61 -7.36 16.09
N PRO A 63 8.62 -8.12 16.58
CA PRO A 63 8.45 -8.29 18.01
C PRO A 63 9.66 -9.05 18.57
N GLN A 64 10.12 -8.68 19.78
CA GLN A 64 11.26 -9.36 20.42
C GLN A 64 10.93 -10.81 20.77
N ASN A 65 9.66 -11.09 21.05
CA ASN A 65 9.17 -12.44 21.35
C ASN A 65 7.96 -12.73 20.46
N ILE A 66 8.20 -13.54 19.42
CA ILE A 66 7.09 -14.01 18.57
C ILE A 66 6.44 -15.19 19.28
N ASN A 67 5.17 -15.02 19.62
CA ASN A 67 4.35 -16.08 20.19
C ASN A 67 3.40 -16.58 19.09
N ASP A 68 3.46 -17.87 18.80
CA ASP A 68 2.76 -18.49 17.66
C ASP A 68 1.27 -18.16 17.62
N ASP A 69 0.64 -18.02 18.77
CA ASP A 69 -0.81 -17.83 18.86
C ASP A 69 -1.24 -16.38 19.10
N ASN A 70 -0.30 -15.43 19.14
CA ASN A 70 -0.62 -14.06 19.49
C ASN A 70 -0.47 -13.11 18.29
N LEU A 71 -1.59 -12.85 17.61
CA LEU A 71 -1.63 -11.91 16.48
C LEU A 71 -1.30 -10.46 16.88
N GLN A 72 -1.43 -10.11 18.16
CA GLN A 72 -1.07 -8.78 18.63
C GLN A 72 0.44 -8.55 18.65
N SER A 73 1.23 -9.62 18.63
CA SER A 73 2.69 -9.52 18.59
C SER A 73 3.23 -9.13 17.22
N VAL A 74 2.42 -9.17 16.16
CA VAL A 74 2.81 -8.88 14.78
C VAL A 74 1.84 -7.88 14.15
N VAL A 75 2.30 -7.21 13.10
CA VAL A 75 1.41 -6.37 12.28
C VAL A 75 0.63 -7.29 11.36
N CYS A 76 -0.70 -7.19 11.39
CA CYS A 76 -1.58 -8.07 10.62
C CYS A 76 -1.95 -7.43 9.28
N TYR A 77 -1.51 -8.07 8.17
CA TYR A 77 -1.86 -7.61 6.83
C TYR A 77 -3.38 -7.63 6.56
N ASN A 78 -4.11 -8.54 7.21
CA ASN A 78 -5.56 -8.58 7.06
C ASN A 78 -6.23 -7.33 7.65
N GLN A 79 -5.72 -6.80 8.75
CA GLN A 79 -6.20 -5.54 9.31
C GLN A 79 -5.95 -4.38 8.38
N ILE A 80 -4.81 -4.36 7.70
CA ILE A 80 -4.49 -3.33 6.70
C ILE A 80 -5.53 -3.38 5.58
N SER A 81 -5.83 -4.56 5.05
CA SER A 81 -6.83 -4.71 4.00
C SER A 81 -8.22 -4.25 4.43
N LYS A 82 -8.61 -4.55 5.66
CA LYS A 82 -9.90 -4.12 6.22
C LYS A 82 -9.97 -2.59 6.37
N LYS A 83 -8.89 -1.95 6.80
CA LYS A 83 -8.82 -0.49 6.90
C LYS A 83 -8.98 0.17 5.53
N ILE A 84 -8.34 -0.37 4.51
CA ILE A 84 -8.45 0.12 3.15
C ILE A 84 -9.89 0.01 2.64
N LYS A 85 -10.51 -1.14 2.83
CA LYS A 85 -11.91 -1.36 2.45
C LYS A 85 -12.84 -0.36 3.11
N LYS A 86 -12.63 -0.10 4.40
CA LYS A 86 -13.44 0.86 5.16
C LYS A 86 -13.26 2.28 4.63
N ILE A 87 -12.03 2.69 4.33
CA ILE A 87 -11.76 4.02 3.77
C ILE A 87 -12.47 4.19 2.43
N ILE A 88 -12.36 3.19 1.56
CA ILE A 88 -12.97 3.24 0.22
C ILE A 88 -14.50 3.25 0.30
N LYS A 89 -15.08 2.49 1.22
CA LYS A 89 -16.54 2.48 1.44
C LYS A 89 -17.06 3.78 2.04
N SER A 90 -16.22 4.61 2.62
CA SER A 90 -16.65 5.85 3.26
C SER A 90 -17.10 6.93 2.28
N GLY A 91 -16.87 6.74 0.99
CA GLY A 91 -17.37 7.63 -0.06
C GLY A 91 -16.35 7.97 -1.12
N HIS A 92 -16.70 8.94 -1.94
CA HIS A 92 -15.90 9.40 -3.06
C HIS A 92 -14.65 10.16 -2.59
N THR A 93 -13.53 9.92 -3.28
CA THR A 93 -12.28 10.67 -3.08
C THR A 93 -11.86 11.27 -4.44
N VAL A 94 -11.52 12.56 -4.44
CA VAL A 94 -11.20 13.25 -5.69
C VAL A 94 -9.85 12.84 -6.25
N LEU A 95 -8.83 12.73 -5.42
CA LEU A 95 -7.45 12.45 -5.85
C LEU A 95 -6.91 11.16 -5.27
N LEU A 96 -6.13 10.43 -6.06
CA LEU A 96 -5.40 9.24 -5.58
C LEU A 96 -4.46 9.62 -4.43
N GLU A 97 -3.82 10.78 -4.49
CA GLU A 97 -2.94 11.29 -3.44
C GLU A 97 -3.69 11.41 -2.10
N LYS A 98 -4.93 11.86 -2.13
CA LYS A 98 -5.76 11.97 -0.94
C LYS A 98 -6.14 10.60 -0.38
N LEU A 99 -6.42 9.65 -1.25
CA LEU A 99 -6.69 8.27 -0.84
C LEU A 99 -5.45 7.67 -0.16
N ALA A 100 -4.28 7.85 -0.76
CA ALA A 100 -3.02 7.39 -0.16
C ALA A 100 -2.81 8.01 1.22
N GLU A 101 -3.07 9.30 1.37
CA GLU A 101 -2.96 10.01 2.65
C GLU A 101 -3.85 9.40 3.73
N LYS A 102 -5.11 9.11 3.39
CA LYS A 102 -6.03 8.45 4.32
C LYS A 102 -5.53 7.08 4.75
N ILE A 103 -4.97 6.32 3.81
CA ILE A 103 -4.40 4.99 4.11
C ILE A 103 -3.19 5.13 5.03
N PHE A 104 -2.27 6.05 4.75
CA PHE A 104 -1.12 6.30 5.62
C PHE A 104 -1.56 6.67 7.03
N GLN A 105 -2.49 7.60 7.17
CA GLN A 105 -2.97 8.04 8.48
C GLN A 105 -3.54 6.89 9.30
N GLU A 106 -4.34 6.02 8.70
CA GLU A 106 -4.91 4.88 9.39
C GLU A 106 -3.85 3.83 9.74
N CYS A 107 -2.96 3.51 8.81
CA CYS A 107 -1.97 2.47 9.02
C CYS A 107 -0.89 2.89 10.03
N PHE A 108 -0.46 4.14 10.00
CA PHE A 108 0.55 4.65 10.94
C PHE A 108 0.04 4.78 12.38
N LYS A 109 -1.25 4.59 12.64
CA LYS A 109 -1.74 4.40 14.02
C LYS A 109 -1.10 3.18 14.67
N ASN A 110 -0.73 2.18 13.90
CA ASN A 110 0.07 1.07 14.40
C ASN A 110 1.54 1.51 14.48
N LYS A 111 2.04 1.67 15.69
CA LYS A 111 3.38 2.21 15.96
C LYS A 111 4.52 1.31 15.48
N ARG A 112 4.25 0.06 15.15
CA ARG A 112 5.26 -0.87 14.63
C ARG A 112 5.58 -0.63 13.16
N ILE A 113 4.71 0.09 12.45
CA ILE A 113 4.96 0.44 11.05
C ILE A 113 5.89 1.64 11.00
N GLU A 114 7.08 1.44 10.44
CA GLU A 114 8.10 2.48 10.32
C GLU A 114 8.04 3.20 8.99
N THR A 115 7.87 2.46 7.91
CA THR A 115 7.83 2.98 6.55
C THR A 115 6.77 2.25 5.76
N MET A 116 6.06 2.95 4.89
CA MET A 116 5.10 2.35 3.96
C MET A 116 5.29 2.91 2.57
N LYS A 117 5.17 2.04 1.58
CA LYS A 117 5.07 2.41 0.18
C LYS A 117 3.71 1.96 -0.33
N ILE A 118 2.98 2.88 -0.94
CA ILE A 118 1.65 2.64 -1.50
C ILE A 118 1.67 2.96 -2.98
N ARG A 119 1.21 2.02 -3.79
CA ARG A 119 1.01 2.20 -5.21
C ARG A 119 -0.47 2.06 -5.51
N LEU A 120 -1.05 3.11 -6.07
CA LEU A 120 -2.47 3.15 -6.44
C LEU A 120 -2.59 3.30 -7.94
N GLU A 121 -3.34 2.40 -8.59
CA GLU A 121 -3.50 2.37 -10.02
C GLU A 121 -4.98 2.31 -10.38
N LYS A 122 -5.39 3.22 -11.27
CA LYS A 122 -6.68 3.14 -11.96
C LYS A 122 -6.50 2.28 -13.20
N LEU A 123 -7.31 1.27 -13.37
CA LEU A 123 -7.15 0.31 -14.45
C LEU A 123 -7.86 0.73 -15.74
N ASP A 124 -8.87 1.59 -15.64
CA ASP A 124 -9.70 2.00 -16.77
C ASP A 124 -9.68 3.51 -17.04
N ALA A 125 -8.71 4.24 -16.46
CA ALA A 125 -8.74 5.70 -16.53
C ALA A 125 -8.32 6.25 -17.89
N ILE A 126 -7.39 5.60 -18.56
CA ILE A 126 -6.82 6.07 -19.83
C ILE A 126 -6.83 4.94 -20.84
N GLN A 127 -7.40 5.21 -22.03
CA GLN A 127 -7.41 4.25 -23.13
C GLN A 127 -5.97 3.95 -23.58
N ASP A 128 -5.72 2.69 -23.94
CA ASP A 128 -4.44 2.19 -24.45
C ASP A 128 -3.31 2.15 -23.40
N VAL A 129 -3.60 2.40 -22.14
CA VAL A 129 -2.69 2.30 -21.02
C VAL A 129 -3.18 1.22 -20.07
N GLU A 130 -2.31 0.29 -19.68
CA GLU A 130 -2.69 -0.79 -18.77
C GLU A 130 -3.23 -0.24 -17.45
N SER A 131 -2.54 0.75 -16.90
CA SER A 131 -2.97 1.45 -15.70
C SER A 131 -2.32 2.82 -15.62
N ALA A 132 -2.90 3.70 -14.82
CA ALA A 132 -2.34 5.01 -14.51
C ALA A 132 -2.53 5.27 -13.03
N GLY A 133 -1.52 5.82 -12.37
CA GLY A 133 -1.62 6.05 -10.96
C GLY A 133 -0.41 6.70 -10.34
N ILE A 134 -0.26 6.49 -9.04
CA ILE A 134 0.81 7.09 -8.24
C ILE A 134 1.46 6.05 -7.34
N GLU A 135 2.69 6.34 -6.93
CA GLU A 135 3.38 5.58 -5.91
C GLU A 135 4.00 6.56 -4.93
N ILE A 136 3.74 6.36 -3.65
CA ILE A 136 4.20 7.26 -2.58
C ILE A 136 4.81 6.43 -1.46
N GLU A 137 5.97 6.87 -0.96
CA GLU A 137 6.62 6.27 0.20
C GLU A 137 6.68 7.29 1.32
N ARG A 138 6.42 6.85 2.55
CA ARG A 138 6.51 7.67 3.76
C ARG A 138 7.12 6.90 4.91
N SER A 139 7.92 7.62 5.69
CA SER A 139 8.51 7.12 6.93
C SER A 139 7.96 7.88 8.12
N ARG A 140 7.79 7.17 9.23
CA ARG A 140 7.35 7.76 10.49
C ARG A 140 8.35 8.79 11.01
N ALA A 141 9.64 8.56 10.76
CA ALA A 141 10.71 9.42 11.25
C ALA A 141 10.76 10.80 10.59
N GLU A 142 10.02 11.01 9.50
CA GLU A 142 9.98 12.26 8.73
C GLU A 142 8.88 13.20 9.23
N LYS A 143 8.84 13.46 10.50
CA LYS A 143 7.89 14.43 11.07
C LYS A 143 8.42 15.84 10.99
#